data_bb2b1cdec4085f808228a2c52463eff5
#
_entry.id   bb2b1cdec4085f808228a2c52463eff5
#
_cell.length_a   1.000
_cell.length_b   1.000
_cell.length_c   1.000
_cell.angle_alpha   90.00
_cell.angle_beta   90.00
_cell.angle_gamma   90.00
#
_symmetry.space_group_name_H-M   'P 1'
#
loop_
_entity.id
_entity.type
_entity.pdbx_description
1 polymer ?
#
loop_
_entity_poly.entity_id
_entity_poly.type
_entity_poly.pdbx_seq_one_letter_code
_entity_poly.pdbx_strand_id
1 'polypeptide(L)'
;MTEKYIRPKTKEEACALLIDPKIDPFILMGGAFEVNFQAKGCTLIDLQALKLDHIKVTEGLVNVGGMATLQAIADHDIAESGVRTIIQLETGRNVRNSMTIAGHLLASDGRSLLTTPVVALDVDLFLGCDDTPVKLSDYLSHAPISAERKH
;
A
#
# COMPACT_ATOMS: atom_id res chain seq x y z
N MET A 1 0.86 -7.53 -23.41
CA MET A 1 1.20 -8.89 -22.96
C MET A 1 2.27 -8.73 -21.90
N THR A 2 2.06 -9.21 -20.68
CA THR A 2 3.05 -9.18 -19.62
C THR A 2 4.23 -10.05 -20.01
N GLU A 3 5.45 -9.52 -20.01
CA GLU A 3 6.61 -10.25 -20.49
C GLU A 3 7.28 -11.06 -19.38
N LYS A 4 7.14 -10.64 -18.13
CA LYS A 4 7.80 -11.31 -17.00
C LYS A 4 7.01 -11.13 -15.71
N TYR A 5 7.02 -12.18 -14.87
CA TYR A 5 6.50 -12.17 -13.51
C TYR A 5 7.63 -12.56 -12.56
N ILE A 6 7.87 -11.75 -11.53
CA ILE A 6 8.91 -11.97 -10.54
C ILE A 6 8.29 -11.83 -9.15
N ARG A 7 8.63 -12.75 -8.25
CA ARG A 7 8.24 -12.72 -6.84
C ARG A 7 9.51 -12.68 -5.99
N PRO A 8 10.00 -11.49 -5.62
CA PRO A 8 11.18 -11.32 -4.78
C PRO A 8 10.94 -11.92 -3.39
N LYS A 9 11.98 -12.52 -2.82
CA LYS A 9 11.92 -13.16 -1.51
C LYS A 9 12.45 -12.27 -0.39
N THR A 10 13.19 -11.23 -0.73
CA THR A 10 13.76 -10.28 0.23
C THR A 10 13.49 -8.83 -0.21
N LYS A 11 13.54 -7.90 0.75
CA LYS A 11 13.39 -6.47 0.50
C LYS A 11 14.46 -5.97 -0.48
N GLU A 12 15.70 -6.41 -0.30
CA GLU A 12 16.85 -6.03 -1.13
C GLU A 12 16.65 -6.48 -2.59
N GLU A 13 16.13 -7.69 -2.79
CA GLU A 13 15.82 -8.21 -4.11
C GLU A 13 14.72 -7.38 -4.79
N ALA A 14 13.66 -7.03 -4.06
CA ALA A 14 12.60 -6.18 -4.56
C ALA A 14 13.13 -4.80 -4.94
N CYS A 15 13.97 -4.21 -4.08
CA CYS A 15 14.58 -2.91 -4.32
C CYS A 15 15.48 -2.91 -5.56
N ALA A 16 16.29 -3.95 -5.73
CA ALA A 16 17.15 -4.08 -6.91
C ALA A 16 16.34 -4.12 -8.21
N LEU A 17 15.16 -4.80 -8.20
CA LEU A 17 14.27 -4.84 -9.35
C LEU A 17 13.64 -3.49 -9.66
N LEU A 18 13.32 -2.69 -8.64
CA LEU A 18 12.66 -1.39 -8.80
C LEU A 18 13.59 -0.31 -9.35
N ILE A 19 14.89 -0.40 -9.07
CA ILE A 19 15.90 0.56 -9.53
C ILE A 19 16.61 0.14 -10.84
N ASP A 20 16.36 -1.08 -11.34
CA ASP A 20 16.98 -1.56 -12.58
C ASP A 20 16.37 -0.81 -13.79
N PRO A 21 17.17 0.01 -14.51
CA PRO A 21 16.66 0.80 -15.64
C PRO A 21 16.22 -0.06 -16.85
N LYS A 22 16.49 -1.36 -16.83
CA LYS A 22 16.08 -2.32 -17.87
C LYS A 22 14.71 -2.93 -17.60
N ILE A 23 14.15 -2.67 -16.42
CA ILE A 23 12.86 -3.19 -15.99
C ILE A 23 11.87 -2.05 -15.97
N ASP A 24 10.71 -2.26 -16.61
CA ASP A 24 9.51 -1.43 -16.43
C ASP A 24 8.65 -2.11 -15.35
N PRO A 25 8.80 -1.72 -14.06
CA PRO A 25 8.19 -2.45 -12.96
C PRO A 25 6.72 -2.09 -12.79
N PHE A 26 5.87 -3.11 -12.69
CA PHE A 26 4.50 -2.98 -12.23
C PHE A 26 4.34 -3.72 -10.91
N ILE A 27 4.09 -3.00 -9.82
CA ILE A 27 4.05 -3.57 -8.48
C ILE A 27 2.66 -4.12 -8.18
N LEU A 28 2.59 -5.41 -7.84
CA LEU A 28 1.39 -6.05 -7.33
C LEU A 28 1.35 -5.93 -5.81
N MET A 29 0.58 -4.97 -5.31
CA MET A 29 0.44 -4.71 -3.86
C MET A 29 -0.93 -5.13 -3.32
N GLY A 30 -1.78 -5.72 -4.15
CA GLY A 30 -3.16 -6.02 -3.81
C GLY A 30 -4.05 -4.76 -3.74
N GLY A 31 -5.28 -4.86 -4.25
CA GLY A 31 -6.33 -3.88 -4.03
C GLY A 31 -6.21 -2.51 -4.70
N ALA A 32 -5.37 -2.36 -5.71
CA ALA A 32 -5.48 -1.19 -6.56
C ALA A 32 -6.79 -1.26 -7.35
N PHE A 33 -7.63 -0.23 -7.26
CA PHE A 33 -8.97 -0.17 -7.85
C PHE A 33 -8.98 -0.26 -9.36
N GLU A 34 -7.90 0.09 -10.02
CA GLU A 34 -7.79 0.07 -11.46
C GLU A 34 -6.43 -0.50 -11.87
N VAL A 35 -6.39 -1.80 -12.05
CA VAL A 35 -5.34 -2.37 -12.88
C VAL A 35 -5.74 -2.08 -14.33
N ASN A 36 -5.37 -0.92 -14.83
CA ASN A 36 -5.47 -0.64 -16.24
C ASN A 36 -4.42 -1.49 -16.95
N PHE A 37 -4.76 -2.73 -17.28
CA PHE A 37 -3.89 -3.72 -17.91
C PHE A 37 -3.50 -3.34 -19.35
N GLN A 38 -3.21 -2.08 -19.59
CA GLN A 38 -2.61 -1.63 -20.86
C GLN A 38 -1.07 -1.68 -20.83
N ALA A 39 -0.48 -2.20 -19.76
CA ALA A 39 0.96 -2.36 -19.64
C ALA A 39 1.46 -3.48 -20.58
N LYS A 40 1.63 -3.16 -21.86
CA LYS A 40 2.38 -3.99 -22.79
C LYS A 40 3.85 -3.87 -22.43
N GLY A 41 4.48 -4.99 -22.10
CA GLY A 41 5.93 -5.05 -21.89
C GLY A 41 6.41 -4.85 -20.46
N CYS A 42 5.53 -4.63 -19.47
CA CYS A 42 5.95 -4.46 -18.08
C CYS A 42 6.33 -5.79 -17.40
N THR A 43 7.17 -5.69 -16.39
CA THR A 43 7.49 -6.78 -15.47
C THR A 43 6.61 -6.68 -14.24
N LEU A 44 5.80 -7.71 -13.98
CA LEU A 44 4.99 -7.79 -12.75
C LEU A 44 5.88 -8.20 -11.58
N ILE A 45 5.92 -7.38 -10.53
CA ILE A 45 6.64 -7.65 -9.28
C ILE A 45 5.62 -7.92 -8.18
N ASP A 46 5.56 -9.18 -7.72
CA ASP A 46 4.64 -9.63 -6.68
C ASP A 46 5.30 -9.60 -5.30
N LEU A 47 4.85 -8.72 -4.43
CA LEU A 47 5.42 -8.53 -3.09
C LEU A 47 4.92 -9.51 -2.03
N GLN A 48 4.03 -10.45 -2.35
CA GLN A 48 3.43 -11.37 -1.36
C GLN A 48 4.45 -12.20 -0.56
N ALA A 49 5.60 -12.55 -1.18
CA ALA A 49 6.63 -13.34 -0.50
C ALA A 49 7.37 -12.56 0.59
N LEU A 50 7.27 -11.23 0.61
CA LEU A 50 7.94 -10.36 1.59
C LEU A 50 7.25 -10.32 2.95
N LYS A 51 6.07 -10.95 3.11
CA LYS A 51 5.29 -11.01 4.36
C LYS A 51 5.04 -9.62 4.97
N LEU A 52 4.70 -8.67 4.10
CA LEU A 52 4.36 -7.30 4.49
C LEU A 52 2.90 -7.13 4.92
N ASP A 53 2.23 -8.20 5.30
CA ASP A 53 0.83 -8.26 5.74
C ASP A 53 0.66 -8.30 7.27
N HIS A 54 1.76 -8.08 8.00
CA HIS A 54 1.76 -8.14 9.46
C HIS A 54 1.07 -6.92 10.10
N ILE A 55 0.51 -7.15 11.29
CA ILE A 55 0.05 -6.10 12.21
C ILE A 55 0.68 -6.41 13.56
N LYS A 56 1.50 -5.51 14.09
CA LYS A 56 2.25 -5.72 15.33
C LYS A 56 2.12 -4.50 16.24
N VAL A 57 2.01 -4.77 17.55
CA VAL A 57 2.07 -3.75 18.59
C VAL A 57 3.35 -3.96 19.39
N THR A 58 4.19 -2.94 19.46
CA THR A 58 5.44 -2.98 20.21
C THR A 58 5.60 -1.64 20.93
N GLU A 59 5.75 -1.67 22.25
CA GLU A 59 5.98 -0.49 23.07
C GLU A 59 4.96 0.65 22.87
N GLY A 60 3.70 0.29 22.63
CA GLY A 60 2.63 1.26 22.37
C GLY A 60 2.56 1.79 20.95
N LEU A 61 3.47 1.39 20.07
CA LEU A 61 3.44 1.71 18.65
C LEU A 61 2.78 0.57 17.86
N VAL A 62 1.96 0.94 16.90
CA VAL A 62 1.33 0.01 15.97
C VAL A 62 2.10 0.02 14.66
N ASN A 63 2.69 -1.11 14.31
CA ASN A 63 3.35 -1.30 13.02
C ASN A 63 2.46 -2.13 12.10
N VAL A 64 2.08 -1.55 10.96
CA VAL A 64 1.21 -2.18 9.97
C VAL A 64 1.98 -2.32 8.66
N GLY A 65 2.17 -3.55 8.21
CA GLY A 65 2.78 -3.82 6.91
C GLY A 65 1.90 -3.34 5.76
N GLY A 66 2.51 -2.80 4.73
CA GLY A 66 1.80 -2.19 3.60
C GLY A 66 0.85 -3.14 2.86
N MET A 67 1.07 -4.46 2.96
CA MET A 67 0.24 -5.50 2.37
C MET A 67 -0.91 -5.97 3.29
N ALA A 68 -1.02 -5.45 4.52
CA ALA A 68 -2.15 -5.74 5.40
C ALA A 68 -3.45 -5.25 4.74
N THR A 69 -4.46 -6.12 4.68
CA THR A 69 -5.74 -5.76 4.07
C THR A 69 -6.57 -4.87 5.01
N LEU A 70 -7.42 -4.05 4.44
CA LEU A 70 -8.32 -3.22 5.24
C LEU A 70 -9.21 -4.07 6.14
N GLN A 71 -9.62 -5.27 5.69
CA GLN A 71 -10.40 -6.18 6.52
C GLN A 71 -9.58 -6.74 7.67
N ALA A 72 -8.31 -7.14 7.44
CA ALA A 72 -7.44 -7.62 8.51
C ALA A 72 -7.21 -6.54 9.59
N ILE A 73 -7.05 -5.28 9.18
CA ILE A 73 -6.94 -4.14 10.11
C ILE A 73 -8.24 -3.96 10.90
N ALA A 74 -9.41 -4.00 10.23
CA ALA A 74 -10.70 -3.83 10.89
C ALA A 74 -11.02 -4.96 11.88
N ASP A 75 -10.54 -6.17 11.62
CA ASP A 75 -10.77 -7.34 12.50
C ASP A 75 -9.75 -7.42 13.64
N HIS A 76 -8.65 -6.67 13.58
CA HIS A 76 -7.62 -6.66 14.61
C HIS A 76 -8.04 -5.84 15.84
N ASP A 77 -7.61 -6.26 17.03
CA ASP A 77 -7.96 -5.61 18.31
C ASP A 77 -7.42 -4.18 18.46
N ILE A 78 -6.40 -3.80 17.66
CA ILE A 78 -5.87 -2.44 17.61
C ILE A 78 -6.86 -1.44 16.98
N ALA A 79 -7.79 -1.93 16.17
CA ALA A 79 -8.75 -1.05 15.51
C ALA A 79 -9.79 -0.59 16.56
N GLU A 80 -9.62 0.63 17.05
CA GLU A 80 -10.67 1.29 17.81
C GLU A 80 -11.97 1.35 17.03
N SER A 81 -13.09 1.45 17.73
CA SER A 81 -14.43 1.42 17.13
C SER A 81 -14.60 2.43 15.98
N GLY A 82 -13.98 3.62 16.10
CA GLY A 82 -13.98 4.64 15.06
C GLY A 82 -13.25 4.23 13.79
N VAL A 83 -12.02 3.72 13.92
CA VAL A 83 -11.22 3.24 12.76
C VAL A 83 -11.91 2.08 12.07
N ARG A 84 -12.43 1.13 12.83
CA ARG A 84 -13.21 0.00 12.30
C ARG A 84 -14.42 0.47 11.52
N THR A 85 -15.18 1.41 12.07
CA THR A 85 -16.36 1.97 11.41
C THR A 85 -15.99 2.66 10.10
N ILE A 86 -14.95 3.48 10.09
CA ILE A 86 -14.47 4.18 8.89
C ILE A 86 -14.07 3.19 7.80
N ILE A 87 -13.30 2.15 8.14
CA ILE A 87 -12.92 1.10 7.19
C ILE A 87 -14.16 0.40 6.63
N GLN A 88 -15.19 0.17 7.45
CA GLN A 88 -16.43 -0.46 6.99
C GLN A 88 -17.26 0.43 6.07
N LEU A 89 -17.21 1.75 6.28
CA LEU A 89 -17.90 2.73 5.44
C LEU A 89 -17.16 3.01 4.13
N GLU A 90 -15.83 2.83 4.10
CA GLU A 90 -15.01 3.10 2.92
C GLU A 90 -15.40 2.23 1.74
N THR A 91 -15.59 0.93 1.98
CA THR A 91 -15.92 0.00 0.90
C THR A 91 -16.54 -1.30 1.41
N GLY A 92 -17.12 -2.08 0.48
CA GLY A 92 -17.73 -3.38 0.79
C GLY A 92 -16.70 -4.44 1.23
N ARG A 93 -17.16 -5.44 2.01
CA ARG A 93 -16.30 -6.46 2.62
C ARG A 93 -15.42 -7.21 1.61
N ASN A 94 -15.96 -7.56 0.44
CA ASN A 94 -15.19 -8.30 -0.59
C ASN A 94 -14.00 -7.47 -1.09
N VAL A 95 -14.20 -6.17 -1.25
CA VAL A 95 -13.14 -5.24 -1.65
C VAL A 95 -12.13 -5.08 -0.51
N ARG A 96 -12.57 -4.92 0.75
CA ARG A 96 -11.68 -4.83 1.90
C ARG A 96 -10.80 -6.05 2.09
N ASN A 97 -11.26 -7.25 1.70
CA ASN A 97 -10.47 -8.48 1.78
C ASN A 97 -9.29 -8.50 0.79
N SER A 98 -9.35 -7.73 -0.28
CA SER A 98 -8.31 -7.65 -1.30
C SER A 98 -7.53 -6.33 -1.28
N MET A 99 -8.13 -5.26 -0.78
CA MET A 99 -7.53 -3.93 -0.72
C MET A 99 -6.53 -3.84 0.43
N THR A 100 -5.28 -3.54 0.12
CA THR A 100 -4.23 -3.32 1.12
C THR A 100 -4.18 -1.88 1.59
N ILE A 101 -3.65 -1.66 2.80
CA ILE A 101 -3.52 -0.29 3.34
C ILE A 101 -2.61 0.58 2.47
N ALA A 102 -1.47 0.07 2.00
CA ALA A 102 -0.58 0.82 1.12
C ALA A 102 -1.25 1.11 -0.22
N GLY A 103 -1.87 0.10 -0.86
CA GLY A 103 -2.59 0.28 -2.12
C GLY A 103 -3.69 1.34 -2.00
N HIS A 104 -4.43 1.34 -0.88
CA HIS A 104 -5.48 2.32 -0.62
C HIS A 104 -4.92 3.74 -0.43
N LEU A 105 -3.93 3.92 0.46
CA LEU A 105 -3.35 5.24 0.74
C LEU A 105 -2.64 5.84 -0.47
N LEU A 106 -1.93 5.01 -1.26
CA LEU A 106 -1.21 5.47 -2.45
C LEU A 106 -2.14 5.77 -3.63
N ALA A 107 -3.27 5.06 -3.74
CA ALA A 107 -4.28 5.33 -4.78
C ALA A 107 -5.26 6.44 -4.41
N SER A 108 -5.31 6.84 -3.14
CA SER A 108 -6.22 7.86 -2.65
C SER A 108 -5.92 9.23 -3.29
N ASP A 109 -6.97 9.85 -3.80
CA ASP A 109 -6.93 11.20 -4.37
C ASP A 109 -7.42 12.28 -3.37
N GLY A 110 -7.36 11.96 -2.08
CA GLY A 110 -7.83 12.82 -0.99
C GLY A 110 -9.33 12.73 -0.69
N ARG A 111 -10.09 11.89 -1.41
CA ARG A 111 -11.53 11.70 -1.20
C ARG A 111 -11.88 10.52 -0.29
N SER A 112 -10.87 9.77 0.16
CA SER A 112 -11.07 8.62 1.03
C SER A 112 -11.44 9.04 2.45
N LEU A 113 -12.45 8.40 3.02
CA LEU A 113 -12.83 8.56 4.42
C LEU A 113 -11.73 8.09 5.38
N LEU A 114 -10.92 7.12 4.96
CA LEU A 114 -9.86 6.54 5.78
C LEU A 114 -8.60 7.40 5.80
N THR A 115 -8.26 8.09 4.72
CA THR A 115 -7.03 8.87 4.63
C THR A 115 -6.95 9.97 5.69
N THR A 116 -8.05 10.71 5.91
CA THR A 116 -8.09 11.81 6.90
C THR A 116 -7.75 11.37 8.31
N PRO A 117 -8.41 10.35 8.91
CA PRO A 117 -8.06 9.90 10.25
C PRO A 117 -6.67 9.28 10.34
N VAL A 118 -6.19 8.60 9.29
CA VAL A 118 -4.82 8.05 9.29
C VAL A 118 -3.78 9.17 9.28
N VAL A 119 -4.02 10.25 8.56
CA VAL A 119 -3.18 11.47 8.64
C VAL A 119 -3.23 12.09 10.04
N ALA A 120 -4.41 12.16 10.65
CA ALA A 120 -4.58 12.71 12.00
C ALA A 120 -3.87 11.90 13.10
N LEU A 121 -3.59 10.62 12.85
CA LEU A 121 -2.78 9.75 13.73
C LEU A 121 -1.27 10.00 13.61
N ASP A 122 -0.84 10.97 12.81
CA ASP A 122 0.57 11.33 12.60
C ASP A 122 1.47 10.14 12.19
N VAL A 123 0.98 9.33 11.26
CA VAL A 123 1.62 8.07 10.84
C VAL A 123 2.94 8.32 10.12
N ASP A 124 3.95 7.53 10.48
CA ASP A 124 5.22 7.43 9.77
C ASP A 124 5.16 6.33 8.70
N LEU A 125 5.56 6.68 7.48
CA LEU A 125 5.71 5.76 6.37
C LEU A 125 7.16 5.36 6.20
N PHE A 126 7.41 4.06 6.03
CA PHE A 126 8.69 3.52 5.60
C PHE A 126 8.55 3.09 4.14
N LEU A 127 9.11 3.90 3.23
CA LEU A 127 8.92 3.74 1.79
C LEU A 127 10.08 2.97 1.15
N GLY A 128 9.73 1.88 0.45
CA GLY A 128 10.67 1.17 -0.41
C GLY A 128 11.92 0.65 0.29
N CYS A 129 13.08 1.10 -0.18
CA CYS A 129 14.39 0.57 0.18
C CYS A 129 15.09 1.35 1.28
N ASP A 130 14.56 2.51 1.61
CA ASP A 130 15.06 3.38 2.67
C ASP A 130 14.28 3.12 3.97
N ASP A 131 14.98 3.05 5.09
CA ASP A 131 14.36 2.93 6.41
C ASP A 131 14.14 4.30 7.07
N THR A 132 14.34 5.39 6.32
CA THR A 132 14.05 6.73 6.80
C THR A 132 12.53 6.97 6.81
N PRO A 133 11.94 7.28 7.96
CA PRO A 133 10.50 7.54 8.03
C PRO A 133 10.14 8.86 7.34
N VAL A 134 9.01 8.86 6.66
CA VAL A 134 8.40 10.05 6.05
C VAL A 134 6.99 10.19 6.62
N LYS A 135 6.61 11.39 7.05
CA LYS A 135 5.23 11.63 7.50
C LYS A 135 4.24 11.41 6.37
N LEU A 136 3.14 10.72 6.67
CA LEU A 136 2.08 10.51 5.67
C LEU A 136 1.54 11.84 5.14
N SER A 137 1.40 12.87 5.99
CA SER A 137 0.99 14.22 5.59
C SER A 137 1.93 14.83 4.55
N ASP A 138 3.25 14.70 4.76
CA ASP A 138 4.26 15.22 3.86
C ASP A 138 4.25 14.46 2.53
N TYR A 139 4.16 13.13 2.60
CA TYR A 139 4.04 12.30 1.41
C TYR A 139 2.84 12.70 0.54
N LEU A 140 1.65 12.83 1.14
CA LEU A 140 0.43 13.19 0.41
C LEU A 140 0.46 14.61 -0.15
N SER A 141 1.12 15.56 0.53
CA SER A 141 1.25 16.95 0.06
C SER A 141 2.13 17.08 -1.18
N HIS A 142 3.08 16.16 -1.36
CA HIS A 142 4.00 16.13 -2.51
C HIS A 142 3.63 15.05 -3.55
N ALA A 143 2.67 14.17 -3.24
CA ALA A 143 2.21 13.15 -4.17
C ALA A 143 1.55 13.83 -5.39
N PRO A 144 1.89 13.45 -6.62
CA PRO A 144 1.20 13.96 -7.79
C PRO A 144 -0.29 13.60 -7.70
N ILE A 145 -1.15 14.58 -8.00
CA ILE A 145 -2.60 14.36 -8.08
C ILE A 145 -2.85 13.24 -9.09
N SER A 146 -3.79 12.34 -8.78
CA SER A 146 -4.04 11.09 -9.55
C SER A 146 -4.17 11.26 -11.06
N ALA A 147 -4.54 12.44 -11.54
CA ALA A 147 -4.60 12.79 -12.97
C ALA A 147 -3.20 12.89 -13.65
N GLU A 148 -2.13 13.10 -12.87
CA GLU A 148 -0.75 13.20 -13.36
C GLU A 148 0.07 11.94 -13.14
N ARG A 149 -0.46 10.95 -12.41
CA ARG A 149 0.16 9.64 -12.31
C ARG A 149 0.04 8.93 -13.65
N LYS A 150 0.91 9.31 -14.58
CA LYS A 150 1.11 8.53 -15.80
C LYS A 150 1.69 7.19 -15.36
N HIS A 151 0.98 6.16 -15.74
CA HIS A 151 1.20 4.74 -15.57
C HIS A 151 2.63 4.30 -15.85
#